data_edfb6e448dadc0941189373bf72898a9
#
_entry.id   edfb6e448dadc0941189373bf72898a9
#
_cell.length_a   1.000
_cell.length_b   1.000
_cell.length_c   1.000
_cell.angle_alpha   90.00
_cell.angle_beta   90.00
_cell.angle_gamma   90.00
#
_symmetry.space_group_name_H-M   'P 1'
#
loop_
_entity.id
_entity.type
_entity.pdbx_description
1 polymer ?
#
loop_
_entity_poly.entity_id
_entity_poly.type
_entity_poly.pdbx_seq_one_letter_code
_entity_poly.pdbx_strand_id
1 'polypeptide(L)'
;VGVDKIVWGGDRLGIYFLETGAVSRGSKVVYDRAHSSMAEIQPGMINWEEVFEGVDWFHWTGITPAISQSSADVCLEAVKVASKMGVTISTDLNYRAKLWKYGGNREAIMTELTSHCDVILGNEEDAEMHFGIKPDGAAVQTHGHDVKAEAFLSVCEQMMEKFPKAKKVITRLLLTAGSCDNIHFKWFI
;
A
#
# COMPACT_ATOMS: atom_id res chain seq x y z
N VAL A 1 13.09 17.57 -6.96
CA VAL A 1 11.70 17.25 -6.55
C VAL A 1 11.05 18.56 -6.13
N GLY A 2 9.90 18.89 -6.69
CA GLY A 2 9.10 20.06 -6.28
C GLY A 2 8.55 19.85 -4.85
N VAL A 3 8.47 20.93 -4.08
CA VAL A 3 7.97 20.94 -2.69
C VAL A 3 6.92 22.03 -2.45
N ASP A 4 6.54 22.70 -3.51
CA ASP A 4 5.62 23.85 -3.52
C ASP A 4 4.18 23.48 -3.17
N LYS A 5 3.81 22.20 -3.32
CA LYS A 5 2.49 21.66 -2.99
C LYS A 5 2.44 20.95 -1.62
N ILE A 6 3.47 21.07 -0.78
CA ILE A 6 3.45 20.54 0.58
C ILE A 6 2.57 21.45 1.45
N VAL A 7 1.54 20.85 2.06
CA VAL A 7 0.71 21.52 3.06
C VAL A 7 1.36 21.37 4.44
N TRP A 8 1.67 22.49 5.05
CA TRP A 8 2.25 22.53 6.40
C TRP A 8 1.14 22.70 7.44
N GLY A 9 1.13 21.82 8.44
CA GLY A 9 0.11 21.86 9.50
C GLY A 9 0.32 20.79 10.56
N GLY A 10 -0.52 20.85 11.62
CA GLY A 10 -0.42 19.96 12.77
C GLY A 10 0.76 20.30 13.69
N ASP A 11 0.80 19.67 14.86
CA ASP A 11 1.75 20.00 15.93
C ASP A 11 3.07 19.24 15.82
N ARG A 12 3.11 18.09 15.15
CA ARG A 12 4.32 17.27 15.08
C ARG A 12 4.35 16.34 13.86
N LEU A 13 5.55 15.97 13.45
CA LEU A 13 5.76 14.89 12.49
C LEU A 13 5.64 13.50 13.16
N GLY A 14 5.11 12.54 12.41
CA GLY A 14 5.24 11.13 12.79
C GLY A 14 6.68 10.67 12.59
N ILE A 15 7.19 9.88 13.55
CA ILE A 15 8.55 9.34 13.49
C ILE A 15 8.53 7.82 13.68
N TYR A 16 9.63 7.18 13.35
CA TYR A 16 9.87 5.80 13.72
C TYR A 16 11.33 5.60 14.18
N PHE A 17 11.53 4.62 15.01
CA PHE A 17 12.84 4.20 15.47
C PHE A 17 13.14 2.83 14.91
N LEU A 18 14.26 2.69 14.21
CA LEU A 18 14.77 1.41 13.71
C LEU A 18 15.91 0.95 14.60
N GLU A 19 15.70 -0.15 15.31
CA GLU A 19 16.76 -0.90 15.95
C GLU A 19 17.21 -1.99 14.99
N THR A 20 18.42 -1.85 14.45
CA THR A 20 18.99 -2.84 13.54
C THR A 20 19.31 -4.14 14.26
N GLY A 21 18.94 -5.26 13.64
CA GLY A 21 19.30 -6.58 14.15
C GLY A 21 20.79 -6.85 14.05
N ALA A 22 21.27 -7.79 14.85
CA ALA A 22 22.64 -8.27 14.81
C ALA A 22 22.65 -9.79 14.96
N VAL A 23 23.39 -10.47 14.10
CA VAL A 23 23.58 -11.93 14.08
C VAL A 23 22.24 -12.69 14.09
N SER A 24 21.77 -13.13 15.26
CA SER A 24 20.52 -13.91 15.42
C SER A 24 19.31 -13.08 15.85
N ARG A 25 19.49 -11.78 16.12
CA ARG A 25 18.41 -10.90 16.55
C ARG A 25 17.86 -10.13 15.38
N GLY A 26 16.55 -10.30 15.10
CA GLY A 26 15.85 -9.53 14.06
C GLY A 26 15.80 -8.03 14.34
N SER A 27 15.68 -7.23 13.29
CA SER A 27 15.45 -5.78 13.40
C SER A 27 14.09 -5.49 14.04
N LYS A 28 14.02 -4.41 14.83
CA LYS A 28 12.77 -3.96 15.46
C LYS A 28 12.46 -2.53 15.04
N VAL A 29 11.21 -2.32 14.61
CA VAL A 29 10.70 -0.97 14.30
C VAL A 29 9.65 -0.57 15.34
N VAL A 30 9.82 0.62 15.91
CA VAL A 30 8.86 1.25 16.81
C VAL A 30 8.34 2.51 16.12
N TYR A 31 7.02 2.56 15.88
CA TYR A 31 6.35 3.70 15.26
C TYR A 31 5.79 4.62 16.33
N ASP A 32 6.06 5.91 16.22
CA ASP A 32 5.45 6.99 16.97
C ASP A 32 4.71 7.92 16.00
N ARG A 33 3.46 7.59 15.71
CA ARG A 33 2.59 8.28 14.72
C ARG A 33 1.32 8.87 15.33
N ALA A 34 1.01 8.55 16.58
CA ALA A 34 -0.14 9.13 17.26
C ALA A 34 -0.03 10.66 17.31
N HIS A 35 -1.14 11.36 17.07
CA HIS A 35 -1.19 12.81 17.06
C HIS A 35 -0.16 13.49 16.14
N SER A 36 0.28 12.80 15.10
CA SER A 36 1.10 13.42 14.06
C SER A 36 0.22 14.19 13.07
N SER A 37 0.81 15.16 12.38
CA SER A 37 0.12 15.94 11.34
C SER A 37 -0.60 15.04 10.32
N MET A 38 -0.01 13.90 9.96
CA MET A 38 -0.64 12.94 9.06
C MET A 38 -1.79 12.14 9.72
N ALA A 39 -1.72 11.90 11.03
CA ALA A 39 -2.80 11.22 11.75
C ALA A 39 -4.01 12.14 11.99
N GLU A 40 -3.81 13.42 12.02
CA GLU A 40 -4.82 14.45 12.32
C GLU A 40 -5.25 15.26 11.08
N ILE A 41 -4.73 14.92 9.90
CA ILE A 41 -5.15 15.56 8.64
C ILE A 41 -6.67 15.38 8.44
N GLN A 42 -7.32 16.42 7.90
CA GLN A 42 -8.77 16.40 7.67
C GLN A 42 -9.08 16.60 6.19
N PRO A 43 -10.19 16.03 5.68
CA PRO A 43 -10.71 16.35 4.36
C PRO A 43 -10.85 17.86 4.15
N GLY A 44 -10.56 18.31 2.93
CA GLY A 44 -10.60 19.73 2.58
C GLY A 44 -9.36 20.56 2.97
N MET A 45 -8.39 19.98 3.70
CA MET A 45 -7.15 20.68 4.02
C MET A 45 -6.20 20.80 2.82
N ILE A 46 -6.39 19.96 1.79
CA ILE A 46 -5.57 19.94 0.57
C ILE A 46 -6.46 20.29 -0.61
N ASN A 47 -6.04 21.27 -1.41
CA ASN A 47 -6.68 21.57 -2.70
C ASN A 47 -6.17 20.59 -3.76
N TRP A 48 -6.84 19.44 -3.88
CA TRP A 48 -6.41 18.39 -4.78
C TRP A 48 -6.49 18.77 -6.27
N GLU A 49 -7.42 19.62 -6.68
CA GLU A 49 -7.47 20.12 -8.05
C GLU A 49 -6.18 20.91 -8.38
N GLU A 50 -5.73 21.75 -7.48
CA GLU A 50 -4.47 22.46 -7.65
C GLU A 50 -3.25 21.55 -7.60
N VAL A 51 -3.26 20.55 -6.69
CA VAL A 51 -2.15 19.58 -6.57
C VAL A 51 -2.00 18.75 -7.84
N PHE A 52 -3.11 18.38 -8.47
CA PHE A 52 -3.09 17.52 -9.67
C PHE A 52 -3.06 18.29 -11.00
N GLU A 53 -3.02 19.62 -10.98
CA GLU A 53 -2.84 20.41 -12.20
C GLU A 53 -1.52 20.07 -12.90
N GLY A 54 -1.60 19.57 -14.14
CA GLY A 54 -0.43 19.16 -14.93
C GLY A 54 0.25 17.88 -14.44
N VAL A 55 -0.40 17.09 -13.58
CA VAL A 55 0.12 15.82 -13.07
C VAL A 55 -0.40 14.66 -13.92
N ASP A 56 0.50 13.81 -14.41
CA ASP A 56 0.17 12.62 -15.19
C ASP A 56 -0.03 11.37 -14.33
N TRP A 57 0.61 11.33 -13.13
CA TRP A 57 0.64 10.13 -12.29
C TRP A 57 0.60 10.47 -10.81
N PHE A 58 -0.34 9.86 -10.10
CA PHE A 58 -0.48 9.93 -8.65
C PHE A 58 -0.21 8.55 -8.02
N HIS A 59 0.68 8.50 -7.05
CA HIS A 59 0.95 7.28 -6.29
C HIS A 59 0.62 7.47 -4.81
N TRP A 60 -0.13 6.53 -4.23
CA TRP A 60 -0.42 6.48 -2.81
C TRP A 60 -0.06 5.12 -2.21
N THR A 61 0.05 5.03 -0.89
CA THR A 61 0.39 3.80 -0.18
C THR A 61 -0.69 3.44 0.82
N GLY A 62 -0.97 2.14 0.96
CA GLY A 62 -1.93 1.59 1.93
C GLY A 62 -1.57 1.86 3.40
N ILE A 63 -0.39 2.42 3.67
CA ILE A 63 -0.04 2.93 5.02
C ILE A 63 -0.87 4.16 5.36
N THR A 64 -1.10 5.06 4.42
CA THR A 64 -1.82 6.32 4.67
C THR A 64 -3.22 6.10 5.25
N PRO A 65 -4.13 5.36 4.61
CA PRO A 65 -5.47 5.13 5.15
C PRO A 65 -5.47 4.27 6.43
N ALA A 66 -4.36 3.60 6.74
CA ALA A 66 -4.25 2.75 7.92
C ALA A 66 -3.92 3.51 9.22
N ILE A 67 -3.60 4.81 9.12
CA ILE A 67 -3.16 5.63 10.27
C ILE A 67 -4.35 6.10 11.10
N SER A 68 -5.37 6.69 10.46
CA SER A 68 -6.59 7.20 11.09
C SER A 68 -7.75 7.21 10.11
N GLN A 69 -8.98 7.37 10.61
CA GLN A 69 -10.16 7.51 9.73
C GLN A 69 -10.03 8.76 8.86
N SER A 70 -9.61 9.89 9.43
CA SER A 70 -9.48 11.14 8.67
C SER A 70 -8.40 11.03 7.57
N SER A 71 -7.29 10.34 7.80
CA SER A 71 -6.30 10.10 6.74
C SER A 71 -6.82 9.16 5.65
N ALA A 72 -7.69 8.21 5.98
CA ALA A 72 -8.39 7.40 4.98
C ALA A 72 -9.36 8.25 4.14
N ASP A 73 -10.12 9.13 4.77
CA ASP A 73 -11.07 10.03 4.10
C ASP A 73 -10.34 11.01 3.16
N VAL A 74 -9.20 11.58 3.60
CA VAL A 74 -8.34 12.43 2.75
C VAL A 74 -7.75 11.65 1.57
N CYS A 75 -7.36 10.40 1.79
CA CYS A 75 -6.88 9.54 0.71
C CYS A 75 -7.99 9.27 -0.33
N LEU A 76 -9.23 9.07 0.14
CA LEU A 76 -10.40 8.89 -0.73
C LEU A 76 -10.72 10.15 -1.53
N GLU A 77 -10.64 11.32 -0.89
CA GLU A 77 -10.77 12.61 -1.56
C GLU A 77 -9.74 12.74 -2.70
N ALA A 78 -8.46 12.45 -2.42
CA ALA A 78 -7.38 12.49 -3.40
C ALA A 78 -7.63 11.58 -4.62
N VAL A 79 -7.95 10.31 -4.40
CA VAL A 79 -8.14 9.36 -5.52
C VAL A 79 -9.38 9.69 -6.34
N LYS A 80 -10.43 10.26 -5.75
CA LYS A 80 -11.63 10.71 -6.47
C LYS A 80 -11.32 11.91 -7.38
N VAL A 81 -10.59 12.89 -6.87
CA VAL A 81 -10.19 14.07 -7.66
C VAL A 81 -9.23 13.66 -8.76
N ALA A 82 -8.19 12.88 -8.47
CA ALA A 82 -7.26 12.37 -9.45
C ALA A 82 -7.97 11.57 -10.57
N SER A 83 -8.92 10.70 -10.19
CA SER A 83 -9.72 9.95 -11.16
C SER A 83 -10.57 10.85 -12.06
N LYS A 84 -11.21 11.88 -11.48
CA LYS A 84 -12.01 12.89 -12.23
C LYS A 84 -11.15 13.70 -13.20
N MET A 85 -9.91 13.99 -12.84
CA MET A 85 -8.96 14.74 -13.66
C MET A 85 -8.23 13.87 -14.71
N GLY A 86 -8.47 12.55 -14.73
CA GLY A 86 -7.83 11.64 -15.68
C GLY A 86 -6.37 11.31 -15.35
N VAL A 87 -5.93 11.58 -14.13
CA VAL A 87 -4.58 11.25 -13.65
C VAL A 87 -4.47 9.73 -13.49
N THR A 88 -3.38 9.13 -13.95
CA THR A 88 -3.09 7.72 -13.72
C THR A 88 -2.83 7.47 -12.24
N ILE A 89 -3.55 6.54 -11.64
CA ILE A 89 -3.45 6.28 -10.19
C ILE A 89 -2.81 4.93 -9.94
N SER A 90 -1.77 4.92 -9.09
CA SER A 90 -1.15 3.69 -8.61
C SER A 90 -1.14 3.60 -7.08
N THR A 91 -1.13 2.39 -6.57
CA THR A 91 -0.99 2.13 -5.13
C THR A 91 0.00 1.01 -4.84
N ASP A 92 0.71 1.11 -3.71
CA ASP A 92 1.30 -0.02 -3.01
C ASP A 92 0.39 -0.38 -1.83
N LEU A 93 -0.21 -1.57 -1.86
CA LEU A 93 -1.16 -2.05 -0.84
C LEU A 93 -0.56 -2.06 0.57
N ASN A 94 0.70 -2.41 0.69
CA ASN A 94 1.59 -2.18 1.83
C ASN A 94 0.95 -2.44 3.20
N TYR A 95 0.35 -3.63 3.38
CA TYR A 95 -0.29 -4.02 4.63
C TYR A 95 0.68 -3.95 5.81
N ARG A 96 0.17 -3.48 6.94
CA ARG A 96 0.91 -3.41 8.20
C ARG A 96 0.02 -3.81 9.36
N ALA A 97 0.27 -4.99 9.95
CA ALA A 97 -0.53 -5.56 11.05
C ALA A 97 -0.62 -4.65 12.29
N LYS A 98 0.34 -3.74 12.49
CA LYS A 98 0.37 -2.81 13.63
C LYS A 98 -0.48 -1.55 13.43
N LEU A 99 -1.01 -1.32 12.23
CA LEU A 99 -1.89 -0.20 11.89
C LEU A 99 -3.37 -0.64 11.94
N TRP A 100 -4.30 0.19 11.46
CA TRP A 100 -5.76 -0.08 11.50
C TRP A 100 -6.36 -0.18 12.91
N LYS A 101 -5.76 0.51 13.89
CA LYS A 101 -6.18 0.44 15.30
C LYS A 101 -7.32 1.40 15.65
N TYR A 102 -7.73 2.25 14.73
CA TYR A 102 -8.79 3.24 14.93
C TYR A 102 -10.22 2.68 14.74
N GLY A 103 -10.36 1.39 14.42
CA GLY A 103 -11.66 0.72 14.32
C GLY A 103 -12.31 0.82 12.93
N GLY A 104 -11.65 1.40 11.93
CA GLY A 104 -12.16 1.47 10.56
C GLY A 104 -12.26 0.10 9.90
N ASN A 105 -13.28 -0.07 9.05
CA ASN A 105 -13.40 -1.27 8.23
C ASN A 105 -12.35 -1.28 7.11
N ARG A 106 -11.21 -1.91 7.38
CA ARG A 106 -10.06 -1.99 6.47
C ARG A 106 -10.46 -2.48 5.09
N GLU A 107 -11.22 -3.57 5.00
CA GLU A 107 -11.60 -4.16 3.72
C GLU A 107 -12.45 -3.19 2.89
N ALA A 108 -13.45 -2.58 3.49
CA ALA A 108 -14.30 -1.61 2.79
C ALA A 108 -13.49 -0.39 2.33
N ILE A 109 -12.66 0.18 3.20
CA ILE A 109 -11.84 1.36 2.90
C ILE A 109 -10.86 1.04 1.77
N MET A 110 -10.10 -0.06 1.88
CA MET A 110 -9.11 -0.42 0.87
C MET A 110 -9.76 -0.82 -0.46
N THR A 111 -10.93 -1.47 -0.43
CA THR A 111 -11.67 -1.80 -1.66
C THR A 111 -12.11 -0.53 -2.38
N GLU A 112 -12.68 0.44 -1.68
CA GLU A 112 -13.08 1.71 -2.27
C GLU A 112 -11.87 2.45 -2.86
N LEU A 113 -10.81 2.63 -2.10
CA LEU A 113 -9.60 3.33 -2.56
C LEU A 113 -8.96 2.64 -3.77
N THR A 114 -8.82 1.31 -3.72
CA THR A 114 -8.18 0.54 -4.78
C THR A 114 -9.01 0.50 -6.06
N SER A 115 -10.35 0.62 -5.96
CA SER A 115 -11.24 0.67 -7.13
C SER A 115 -10.96 1.86 -8.07
N HIS A 116 -10.29 2.90 -7.56
CA HIS A 116 -9.86 4.06 -8.34
C HIS A 116 -8.49 3.90 -9.03
N CYS A 117 -7.76 2.79 -8.78
CA CYS A 117 -6.39 2.62 -9.26
C CYS A 117 -6.32 2.02 -10.66
N ASP A 118 -5.36 2.50 -11.45
CA ASP A 118 -4.97 1.93 -12.75
C ASP A 118 -3.84 0.90 -12.62
N VAL A 119 -3.01 1.03 -11.55
CA VAL A 119 -1.90 0.12 -11.27
C VAL A 119 -1.89 -0.23 -9.79
N ILE A 120 -1.86 -1.52 -9.48
CA ILE A 120 -1.88 -2.03 -8.10
C ILE A 120 -0.58 -2.81 -7.87
N LEU A 121 0.18 -2.41 -6.83
CA LEU A 121 1.36 -3.11 -6.36
C LEU A 121 1.05 -3.73 -4.99
N GLY A 122 1.55 -4.93 -4.76
CA GLY A 122 1.43 -5.61 -3.48
C GLY A 122 2.03 -7.02 -3.53
N ASN A 123 2.01 -7.69 -2.41
CA ASN A 123 2.34 -9.11 -2.33
C ASN A 123 1.07 -9.93 -2.03
N GLU A 124 1.20 -11.25 -1.94
CA GLU A 124 0.10 -12.15 -1.64
C GLU A 124 -0.51 -11.90 -0.25
N GLU A 125 0.33 -11.55 0.75
CA GLU A 125 -0.14 -11.19 2.10
C GLU A 125 -0.99 -9.91 2.05
N ASP A 126 -0.57 -8.91 1.29
CA ASP A 126 -1.33 -7.68 1.11
C ASP A 126 -2.71 -7.96 0.50
N ALA A 127 -2.78 -8.81 -0.54
CA ALA A 127 -4.02 -9.19 -1.20
C ALA A 127 -4.95 -10.00 -0.26
N GLU A 128 -4.39 -10.95 0.49
CA GLU A 128 -5.14 -11.73 1.47
C GLU A 128 -5.68 -10.84 2.58
N MET A 129 -4.81 -10.02 3.19
CA MET A 129 -5.18 -9.24 4.35
C MET A 129 -6.15 -8.11 4.04
N HIS A 130 -6.07 -7.48 2.87
CA HIS A 130 -6.98 -6.40 2.49
C HIS A 130 -8.28 -6.91 1.86
N PHE A 131 -8.23 -7.97 1.05
CA PHE A 131 -9.33 -8.37 0.19
C PHE A 131 -9.78 -9.83 0.34
N GLY A 132 -9.11 -10.62 1.17
CA GLY A 132 -9.37 -12.06 1.32
C GLY A 132 -8.94 -12.90 0.12
N ILE A 133 -8.19 -12.33 -0.82
CA ILE A 133 -7.72 -13.00 -2.03
C ILE A 133 -6.52 -13.88 -1.69
N LYS A 134 -6.62 -15.17 -2.03
CA LYS A 134 -5.57 -16.17 -1.78
C LYS A 134 -5.16 -16.85 -3.08
N PRO A 135 -3.89 -17.33 -3.14
CA PRO A 135 -3.47 -18.15 -4.27
C PRO A 135 -4.34 -19.41 -4.40
N ASP A 136 -4.68 -19.78 -5.62
CA ASP A 136 -5.40 -21.03 -5.89
C ASP A 136 -4.46 -22.24 -5.73
N GLY A 137 -4.99 -23.30 -5.07
CA GLY A 137 -4.34 -24.59 -4.98
C GLY A 137 -3.26 -24.74 -3.90
N ALA A 138 -2.71 -25.95 -3.77
CA ALA A 138 -1.76 -26.40 -2.75
C ALA A 138 -0.33 -25.83 -2.89
N ALA A 139 -0.14 -24.73 -3.61
CA ALA A 139 1.17 -24.12 -3.91
C ALA A 139 1.85 -23.47 -2.69
N VAL A 140 1.18 -23.42 -1.54
CA VAL A 140 1.67 -22.75 -0.32
C VAL A 140 2.62 -23.63 0.51
N GLN A 141 2.84 -24.88 0.15
CA GLN A 141 3.72 -25.80 0.88
C GLN A 141 4.96 -26.21 0.07
N THR A 142 5.84 -25.24 -0.22
CA THR A 142 7.19 -25.61 -0.61
C THR A 142 8.21 -24.80 0.18
N HIS A 143 8.76 -25.42 1.21
CA HIS A 143 10.08 -25.08 1.72
C HIS A 143 11.09 -25.42 0.62
N GLY A 144 11.38 -24.48 -0.28
CA GLY A 144 12.30 -24.73 -1.39
C GLY A 144 12.16 -23.68 -2.49
N HIS A 145 13.21 -23.52 -3.28
CA HIS A 145 13.38 -22.48 -4.30
C HIS A 145 12.38 -22.49 -5.49
N ASP A 146 11.41 -23.40 -5.53
CA ASP A 146 10.40 -23.53 -6.57
C ASP A 146 9.04 -22.99 -6.09
N VAL A 147 8.97 -21.68 -5.91
CA VAL A 147 7.65 -21.01 -5.80
C VAL A 147 7.07 -20.97 -7.21
N LYS A 148 5.96 -21.66 -7.39
CA LYS A 148 5.29 -21.74 -8.70
C LYS A 148 4.73 -20.38 -9.07
N ALA A 149 5.21 -19.80 -10.16
CA ALA A 149 4.75 -18.52 -10.71
C ALA A 149 3.21 -18.51 -10.91
N GLU A 150 2.61 -19.66 -11.20
CA GLU A 150 1.17 -19.84 -11.37
C GLU A 150 0.34 -19.40 -10.15
N ALA A 151 0.85 -19.61 -8.92
CA ALA A 151 0.15 -19.19 -7.71
C ALA A 151 0.03 -17.67 -7.60
N PHE A 152 1.05 -16.96 -8.05
CA PHE A 152 1.05 -15.49 -8.06
C PHE A 152 0.21 -14.92 -9.21
N LEU A 153 0.18 -15.59 -10.35
CA LEU A 153 -0.70 -15.24 -11.46
C LEU A 153 -2.16 -15.31 -11.04
N SER A 154 -2.56 -16.36 -10.33
CA SER A 154 -3.92 -16.51 -9.81
C SER A 154 -4.33 -15.34 -8.90
N VAL A 155 -3.44 -14.85 -8.04
CA VAL A 155 -3.70 -13.65 -7.21
C VAL A 155 -3.87 -12.41 -8.08
N CYS A 156 -3.03 -12.23 -9.10
CA CYS A 156 -3.14 -11.10 -10.02
C CYS A 156 -4.46 -11.13 -10.81
N GLU A 157 -4.87 -12.31 -11.29
CA GLU A 157 -6.13 -12.50 -12.01
C GLU A 157 -7.34 -12.16 -11.13
N GLN A 158 -7.40 -12.70 -9.91
CA GLN A 158 -8.45 -12.38 -8.95
C GLN A 158 -8.48 -10.88 -8.59
N MET A 159 -7.31 -10.24 -8.47
CA MET A 159 -7.20 -8.81 -8.23
C MET A 159 -7.75 -7.99 -9.42
N MET A 160 -7.43 -8.38 -10.66
CA MET A 160 -7.95 -7.70 -11.86
C MET A 160 -9.47 -7.92 -12.03
N GLU A 161 -9.99 -9.10 -11.67
CA GLU A 161 -11.43 -9.35 -11.65
C GLU A 161 -12.14 -8.47 -10.63
N LYS A 162 -11.59 -8.36 -9.41
CA LYS A 162 -12.16 -7.51 -8.35
C LYS A 162 -12.07 -6.02 -8.67
N PHE A 163 -11.02 -5.58 -9.36
CA PHE A 163 -10.75 -4.17 -9.68
C PHE A 163 -10.62 -3.94 -11.19
N PRO A 164 -11.75 -3.88 -11.90
CA PRO A 164 -11.76 -3.85 -13.39
C PRO A 164 -11.17 -2.57 -14.00
N LYS A 165 -10.97 -1.50 -13.22
CA LYS A 165 -10.23 -0.31 -13.66
C LYS A 165 -8.72 -0.56 -13.75
N ALA A 166 -8.19 -1.51 -12.98
CA ALA A 166 -6.77 -1.80 -12.96
C ALA A 166 -6.31 -2.37 -14.31
N LYS A 167 -5.33 -1.71 -14.90
CA LYS A 167 -4.66 -2.12 -16.14
C LYS A 167 -3.46 -3.02 -15.87
N LYS A 168 -2.89 -2.91 -14.66
CA LYS A 168 -1.74 -3.70 -14.21
C LYS A 168 -1.86 -4.04 -12.74
N VAL A 169 -1.59 -5.29 -12.42
CA VAL A 169 -1.35 -5.77 -11.06
C VAL A 169 0.07 -6.30 -11.00
N ILE A 170 0.86 -5.78 -10.08
CA ILE A 170 2.28 -6.10 -9.94
C ILE A 170 2.48 -6.75 -8.58
N THR A 171 2.81 -8.03 -8.57
CA THR A 171 3.10 -8.73 -7.33
C THR A 171 4.60 -8.94 -7.14
N ARG A 172 5.04 -8.81 -5.90
CA ARG A 172 6.44 -8.99 -5.52
C ARG A 172 6.61 -10.32 -4.80
N LEU A 173 7.44 -11.18 -5.32
CA LEU A 173 7.91 -12.37 -4.65
C LEU A 173 9.21 -12.07 -3.90
N LEU A 174 9.23 -12.30 -2.59
CA LEU A 174 10.43 -12.26 -1.78
C LEU A 174 11.02 -13.68 -1.70
N LEU A 175 12.08 -13.96 -2.46
CA LEU A 175 12.84 -15.20 -2.35
C LEU A 175 13.94 -15.00 -1.31
N THR A 176 13.80 -15.60 -0.13
CA THR A 176 14.90 -15.69 0.85
C THR A 176 15.73 -16.92 0.56
N ALA A 177 16.85 -16.77 -0.11
CA ALA A 177 17.88 -17.82 -0.12
C ALA A 177 18.67 -17.73 1.18
N GLY A 178 18.76 -18.82 1.91
CA GLY A 178 19.27 -19.05 3.27
C GLY A 178 20.46 -18.26 3.88
N SER A 179 20.82 -17.12 3.32
CA SER A 179 21.69 -16.12 3.92
C SER A 179 21.17 -14.72 3.60
N CYS A 180 21.29 -13.80 4.53
CA CYS A 180 20.80 -12.42 4.40
C CYS A 180 21.36 -11.61 3.21
N ASP A 181 22.31 -12.15 2.47
CA ASP A 181 23.05 -11.43 1.43
C ASP A 181 22.48 -11.61 0.02
N ASN A 182 21.48 -12.50 -0.19
CA ASN A 182 20.90 -12.79 -1.49
C ASN A 182 19.38 -12.69 -1.46
N ILE A 183 18.87 -11.46 -1.46
CA ILE A 183 17.44 -11.21 -1.66
C ILE A 183 17.20 -11.04 -3.16
N HIS A 184 16.54 -12.00 -3.78
CA HIS A 184 16.10 -11.91 -5.17
C HIS A 184 14.64 -11.47 -5.22
N PHE A 185 14.37 -10.40 -5.97
CA PHE A 185 13.02 -9.94 -6.25
C PHE A 185 12.63 -10.41 -7.65
N LYS A 186 11.50 -11.10 -7.76
CA LYS A 186 10.84 -11.31 -9.06
C LYS A 186 9.57 -10.46 -9.10
N TRP A 187 9.39 -9.74 -10.20
CA TRP A 187 8.19 -8.96 -10.48
C TRP A 187 7.36 -9.70 -11.53
N PHE A 188 6.07 -9.80 -11.28
CA PHE A 188 5.09 -10.28 -12.25
C PHE A 188 4.20 -9.08 -12.61
N ILE A 189 4.10 -8.79 -13.91
CA ILE A 189 3.37 -7.65 -14.47
C ILE A 189 2.23 -8.18 -15.33
#